data_76381797983aaaae021ea4965492f1f6
#
_entry.id   76381797983aaaae021ea4965492f1f6
#
_cell.length_a   1.000
_cell.length_b   1.000
_cell.length_c   1.000
_cell.angle_alpha   90.00
_cell.angle_beta   90.00
_cell.angle_gamma   90.00
#
_symmetry.space_group_name_H-M   'P 1'
#
loop_
_entity.id
_entity.type
_entity.pdbx_description
1 polymer ?
#
loop_
_entity_poly.entity_id
_entity_poly.type
_entity_poly.pdbx_seq_one_letter_code
_entity_poly.pdbx_strand_id
1 'polypeptide(L)'
;MALTWLFSFAVLFRAYITGKHLPVAGACITFILLSYGTFVRINALPGAIPLYFFWAWVVFGRAKKVFSITAFMLLCLVGTIGNKVLEKIIIVENNHPQNKLFLHDLAGIFVRTGDNVYPQLSYSESSFDTSYLRQHYRAATYDNIFWNKDSKMKWNYPDSTYAAELQKAWGAAVKKHPGAYLSHRFESFLYFLKIKTGPEKYYSAFFWIHENPYGFELKRNFLWYVFVYPVLAQGIMFYMKPWFWLLLCIVLLTRTSAIHNRKLQTPYIVLLTSALLYILPQFFISQTDTEFRYVYWSCIACALAAIIYLFRSRLQQITAV
;
A
#
# COMPACT_ATOMS: atom_id res chain seq x y z
N MET A 1 1.15 -2.03 -11.30
CA MET A 1 2.14 -2.24 -10.22
C MET A 1 2.49 -3.71 -10.03
N ALA A 2 1.63 -4.56 -9.44
CA ALA A 2 2.00 -5.94 -9.07
C ALA A 2 2.48 -6.79 -10.25
N LEU A 3 1.86 -6.69 -11.41
CA LEU A 3 2.28 -7.40 -12.63
C LEU A 3 3.64 -6.93 -13.16
N THR A 4 3.93 -5.63 -13.10
CA THR A 4 5.22 -5.10 -13.54
C THR A 4 6.35 -5.53 -12.60
N TRP A 5 6.10 -5.59 -11.31
CA TRP A 5 7.04 -6.10 -10.32
C TRP A 5 7.25 -7.61 -10.47
N LEU A 6 6.16 -8.37 -10.68
CA LEU A 6 6.22 -9.82 -10.94
C LEU A 6 7.07 -10.14 -12.17
N PHE A 7 6.81 -9.45 -13.29
CA PHE A 7 7.57 -9.65 -14.52
C PHE A 7 9.05 -9.32 -14.32
N SER A 8 9.34 -8.15 -13.73
CA SER A 8 10.73 -7.75 -13.44
C SER A 8 11.42 -8.75 -12.53
N PHE A 9 10.74 -9.19 -11.47
CA PHE A 9 11.28 -10.20 -10.57
C PHE A 9 11.55 -11.53 -11.29
N ALA A 10 10.66 -12.00 -12.15
CA ALA A 10 10.82 -13.25 -12.89
C ALA A 10 12.04 -13.22 -13.83
N VAL A 11 12.25 -12.11 -14.55
CA VAL A 11 13.42 -11.92 -15.41
C VAL A 11 14.72 -11.90 -14.59
N LEU A 12 14.72 -11.14 -13.49
CA LEU A 12 15.88 -11.07 -12.58
C LEU A 12 16.18 -12.42 -11.91
N PHE A 13 15.15 -13.11 -11.46
CA PHE A 13 15.24 -14.43 -10.85
C PHE A 13 15.86 -15.43 -11.81
N ARG A 14 15.41 -15.46 -13.08
CA ARG A 14 15.99 -16.31 -14.12
C ARG A 14 17.47 -16.00 -14.34
N ALA A 15 17.82 -14.73 -14.52
CA ALA A 15 19.22 -14.32 -14.71
C ALA A 15 20.10 -14.72 -13.52
N TYR A 16 19.59 -14.50 -12.29
CA TYR A 16 20.31 -14.80 -11.05
C TYR A 16 20.55 -16.30 -10.86
N ILE A 17 19.55 -17.16 -11.11
CA ILE A 17 19.67 -18.61 -10.96
C ILE A 17 20.60 -19.19 -12.00
N THR A 18 20.45 -18.78 -13.27
CA THR A 18 21.25 -19.31 -14.37
C THR A 18 22.67 -18.76 -14.38
N GLY A 19 22.98 -17.74 -13.59
CA GLY A 19 24.26 -17.04 -13.63
C GLY A 19 24.54 -16.30 -14.95
N LYS A 20 23.54 -16.22 -15.82
CA LYS A 20 23.67 -15.54 -17.11
C LYS A 20 23.61 -14.03 -16.94
N HIS A 21 24.51 -13.35 -17.63
CA HIS A 21 24.51 -11.89 -17.64
C HIS A 21 23.19 -11.35 -18.21
N LEU A 22 22.57 -10.42 -17.52
CA LEU A 22 21.39 -9.74 -18.05
C LEU A 22 21.86 -8.70 -19.09
N PRO A 23 21.39 -8.76 -20.35
CA PRO A 23 21.77 -7.76 -21.34
C PRO A 23 21.29 -6.37 -20.92
N VAL A 24 21.98 -5.32 -21.35
CA VAL A 24 21.69 -3.93 -20.98
C VAL A 24 20.20 -3.58 -21.22
N ALA A 25 19.66 -3.99 -22.38
CA ALA A 25 18.25 -3.77 -22.68
C ALA A 25 17.32 -4.43 -21.63
N GLY A 26 17.62 -5.66 -21.20
CA GLY A 26 16.86 -6.37 -20.17
C GLY A 26 16.99 -5.69 -18.81
N ALA A 27 18.16 -5.18 -18.46
CA ALA A 27 18.37 -4.40 -17.23
C ALA A 27 17.55 -3.09 -17.26
N CYS A 28 17.57 -2.36 -18.37
CA CYS A 28 16.79 -1.14 -18.53
C CYS A 28 15.28 -1.40 -18.48
N ILE A 29 14.79 -2.41 -19.18
CA ILE A 29 13.36 -2.76 -19.19
C ILE A 29 12.87 -3.13 -17.78
N THR A 30 13.59 -4.01 -17.08
CA THR A 30 13.20 -4.41 -15.72
C THR A 30 13.26 -3.25 -14.75
N PHE A 31 14.20 -2.33 -14.91
CA PHE A 31 14.30 -1.12 -14.13
C PHE A 31 13.11 -0.18 -14.36
N ILE A 32 12.77 0.09 -15.63
CA ILE A 32 11.64 0.93 -16.01
C ILE A 32 10.33 0.35 -15.46
N LEU A 33 10.13 -0.97 -15.57
CA LEU A 33 8.92 -1.63 -15.08
C LEU A 33 8.81 -1.62 -13.55
N LEU A 34 9.93 -1.81 -12.82
CA LEU A 34 9.97 -1.66 -11.37
C LEU A 34 9.62 -0.22 -10.96
N SER A 35 10.21 0.76 -11.66
CA SER A 35 9.98 2.18 -11.39
C SER A 35 8.53 2.58 -11.69
N TYR A 36 8.01 2.21 -12.84
CA TYR A 36 6.61 2.45 -13.18
C TYR A 36 5.67 1.86 -12.11
N GLY A 37 5.88 0.59 -11.75
CA GLY A 37 5.07 -0.04 -10.71
C GLY A 37 5.18 0.66 -9.36
N THR A 38 6.34 1.18 -9.00
CA THR A 38 6.56 1.90 -7.74
C THR A 38 5.86 3.25 -7.73
N PHE A 39 5.93 4.02 -8.82
CA PHE A 39 5.38 5.38 -8.87
C PHE A 39 3.88 5.43 -9.15
N VAL A 40 3.29 4.39 -9.72
CA VAL A 40 1.82 4.27 -9.86
C VAL A 40 1.11 4.28 -8.50
N ARG A 41 1.82 3.92 -7.41
CA ARG A 41 1.27 3.91 -6.05
C ARG A 41 2.26 4.44 -5.03
N ILE A 42 1.95 5.53 -4.37
CA ILE A 42 2.81 6.17 -3.34
C ILE A 42 3.17 5.18 -2.22
N ASN A 43 2.25 4.32 -1.81
CA ASN A 43 2.46 3.32 -0.76
C ASN A 43 3.30 2.10 -1.20
N ALA A 44 3.68 2.02 -2.46
CA ALA A 44 4.48 0.92 -2.97
C ALA A 44 5.99 1.06 -2.69
N LEU A 45 6.46 2.28 -2.45
CA LEU A 45 7.89 2.56 -2.31
C LEU A 45 8.62 1.66 -1.28
N PRO A 46 8.11 1.45 -0.05
CA PRO A 46 8.79 0.58 0.91
C PRO A 46 8.92 -0.87 0.41
N GLY A 47 7.87 -1.40 -0.23
CA GLY A 47 7.88 -2.75 -0.80
C GLY A 47 8.81 -2.90 -2.01
N ALA A 48 9.09 -1.81 -2.73
CA ALA A 48 9.99 -1.81 -3.87
C ALA A 48 11.47 -1.91 -3.47
N ILE A 49 11.83 -1.45 -2.27
CA ILE A 49 13.23 -1.40 -1.79
C ILE A 49 13.97 -2.74 -1.99
N PRO A 50 13.47 -3.89 -1.49
CA PRO A 50 14.16 -5.16 -1.68
C PRO A 50 14.28 -5.59 -3.14
N LEU A 51 13.30 -5.23 -3.97
CA LEU A 51 13.32 -5.54 -5.41
C LEU A 51 14.39 -4.75 -6.15
N TYR A 52 14.60 -3.48 -5.80
CA TYR A 52 15.68 -2.67 -6.37
C TYR A 52 17.06 -3.14 -5.91
N PHE A 53 17.20 -3.55 -4.65
CA PHE A 53 18.44 -4.17 -4.19
C PHE A 53 18.73 -5.46 -4.94
N PHE A 54 17.73 -6.28 -5.20
CA PHE A 54 17.87 -7.49 -5.98
C PHE A 54 18.23 -7.20 -7.44
N TRP A 55 17.54 -6.22 -8.05
CA TRP A 55 17.88 -5.74 -9.39
C TRP A 55 19.33 -5.31 -9.49
N ALA A 56 19.78 -4.47 -8.59
CA ALA A 56 21.15 -3.96 -8.59
C ALA A 56 22.18 -5.08 -8.33
N TRP A 57 21.84 -6.05 -7.51
CA TRP A 57 22.68 -7.22 -7.29
C TRP A 57 22.85 -8.06 -8.55
N VAL A 58 21.76 -8.30 -9.28
CA VAL A 58 21.80 -9.10 -10.53
C VAL A 58 22.55 -8.36 -11.64
N VAL A 59 22.37 -7.04 -11.74
CA VAL A 59 22.98 -6.23 -12.83
C VAL A 59 24.45 -5.92 -12.57
N PHE A 60 24.82 -5.53 -11.36
CA PHE A 60 26.17 -5.03 -11.03
C PHE A 60 27.05 -6.04 -10.26
N GLY A 61 26.47 -7.15 -9.81
CA GLY A 61 27.18 -8.16 -9.01
C GLY A 61 27.47 -7.75 -7.57
N ARG A 62 28.02 -8.70 -6.80
CA ARG A 62 28.25 -8.53 -5.34
C ARG A 62 29.25 -7.45 -4.99
N ALA A 63 30.22 -7.17 -5.85
CA ALA A 63 31.34 -6.27 -5.55
C ALA A 63 30.96 -4.79 -5.45
N LYS A 64 29.75 -4.42 -5.92
CA LYS A 64 29.33 -3.02 -6.04
C LYS A 64 28.11 -2.69 -5.21
N LYS A 65 28.03 -3.18 -3.95
CA LYS A 65 26.92 -2.90 -3.02
C LYS A 65 26.64 -1.40 -2.82
N VAL A 66 27.70 -0.60 -2.73
CA VAL A 66 27.60 0.86 -2.59
C VAL A 66 26.92 1.47 -3.81
N PHE A 67 27.28 0.99 -5.01
CA PHE A 67 26.66 1.48 -6.25
C PHE A 67 25.17 1.18 -6.33
N SER A 68 24.74 0.05 -5.79
CA SER A 68 23.31 -0.34 -5.69
C SER A 68 22.52 0.60 -4.82
N ILE A 69 23.07 0.98 -3.66
CA ILE A 69 22.44 1.92 -2.72
C ILE A 69 22.36 3.32 -3.35
N THR A 70 23.48 3.77 -3.96
CA THR A 70 23.52 5.08 -4.60
C THR A 70 22.55 5.16 -5.78
N ALA A 71 22.49 4.12 -6.62
CA ALA A 71 21.54 4.06 -7.74
C ALA A 71 20.09 4.08 -7.25
N PHE A 72 19.77 3.37 -6.17
CA PHE A 72 18.45 3.40 -5.55
C PHE A 72 18.11 4.80 -5.00
N MET A 73 19.02 5.43 -4.26
CA MET A 73 18.82 6.78 -3.73
C MET A 73 18.63 7.81 -4.84
N LEU A 74 19.46 7.73 -5.89
CA LEU A 74 19.32 8.59 -7.08
C LEU A 74 17.97 8.39 -7.76
N LEU A 75 17.49 7.17 -7.83
CA LEU A 75 16.19 6.82 -8.41
C LEU A 75 15.03 7.37 -7.60
N CYS A 76 15.09 7.25 -6.28
CA CYS A 76 14.09 7.86 -5.39
C CYS A 76 14.07 9.38 -5.57
N LEU A 77 15.26 10.00 -5.69
CA LEU A 77 15.39 11.44 -5.90
C LEU A 77 14.81 11.85 -7.28
N VAL A 78 15.22 11.18 -8.35
CA VAL A 78 14.72 11.44 -9.72
C VAL A 78 13.23 11.20 -9.82
N GLY A 79 12.71 10.13 -9.22
CA GLY A 79 11.30 9.83 -9.17
C GLY A 79 10.49 10.88 -8.40
N THR A 80 11.02 11.35 -7.27
CA THR A 80 10.36 12.40 -6.47
C THR A 80 10.36 13.75 -7.22
N ILE A 81 11.48 14.10 -7.84
CA ILE A 81 11.58 15.32 -8.66
C ILE A 81 10.68 15.18 -9.90
N GLY A 82 10.72 14.04 -10.59
CA GLY A 82 9.90 13.76 -11.76
C GLY A 82 8.41 13.87 -11.46
N ASN A 83 7.96 13.29 -10.34
CA ASN A 83 6.56 13.44 -9.90
C ASN A 83 6.19 14.91 -9.66
N LYS A 84 7.02 15.67 -8.96
CA LYS A 84 6.75 17.11 -8.74
C LYS A 84 6.73 17.92 -10.03
N VAL A 85 7.56 17.58 -11.02
CA VAL A 85 7.56 18.22 -12.34
C VAL A 85 6.29 17.83 -13.11
N LEU A 86 5.92 16.55 -13.10
CA LEU A 86 4.69 16.08 -13.75
C LEU A 86 3.44 16.69 -13.09
N GLU A 87 3.40 16.79 -11.76
CA GLU A 87 2.33 17.50 -11.04
C GLU A 87 2.18 18.93 -11.53
N LYS A 88 3.28 19.68 -11.71
CA LYS A 88 3.23 21.05 -12.19
C LYS A 88 2.79 21.20 -13.65
N ILE A 89 3.07 20.18 -14.50
CA ILE A 89 2.79 20.25 -15.94
C ILE A 89 1.41 19.69 -16.28
N ILE A 90 0.98 18.62 -15.59
CA ILE A 90 -0.19 17.83 -15.98
C ILE A 90 -1.36 18.05 -15.01
N ILE A 91 -1.10 18.30 -13.73
CA ILE A 91 -2.14 18.38 -12.72
C ILE A 91 -2.60 19.83 -12.57
N VAL A 92 -3.83 20.07 -13.02
CA VAL A 92 -4.49 21.39 -12.92
C VAL A 92 -4.97 21.68 -11.50
N GLU A 93 -5.31 20.61 -10.72
CA GLU A 93 -5.78 20.72 -9.35
C GLU A 93 -5.02 19.76 -8.43
N ASN A 94 -4.47 20.30 -7.33
CA ASN A 94 -3.82 19.50 -6.31
C ASN A 94 -4.85 19.07 -5.25
N ASN A 95 -5.27 17.83 -5.29
CA ASN A 95 -6.31 17.28 -4.40
C ASN A 95 -5.83 16.92 -2.98
N HIS A 96 -4.57 17.20 -2.63
CA HIS A 96 -3.99 16.94 -1.31
C HIS A 96 -4.49 15.63 -0.65
N PRO A 97 -4.27 14.44 -1.25
CA PRO A 97 -4.87 13.18 -0.79
C PRO A 97 -4.49 12.80 0.65
N GLN A 98 -3.37 13.36 1.15
CA GLN A 98 -2.93 13.20 2.54
C GLN A 98 -3.90 13.85 3.56
N ASN A 99 -4.72 14.82 3.15
CA ASN A 99 -5.66 15.49 4.04
C ASN A 99 -6.66 14.50 4.64
N LYS A 100 -7.07 13.48 3.89
CA LYS A 100 -7.95 12.42 4.39
C LYS A 100 -7.33 11.67 5.57
N LEU A 101 -6.04 11.41 5.49
CA LEU A 101 -5.27 10.77 6.54
C LEU A 101 -5.24 11.63 7.80
N PHE A 102 -4.88 12.91 7.65
CA PHE A 102 -4.79 13.84 8.77
C PHE A 102 -6.14 14.02 9.46
N LEU A 103 -7.21 14.20 8.68
CA LEU A 103 -8.55 14.34 9.21
C LEU A 103 -9.02 13.11 9.99
N HIS A 104 -8.74 11.91 9.49
CA HIS A 104 -9.09 10.67 10.16
C HIS A 104 -8.32 10.48 11.47
N ASP A 105 -7.03 10.82 11.47
CA ASP A 105 -6.21 10.79 12.69
C ASP A 105 -6.70 11.78 13.75
N LEU A 106 -7.01 13.00 13.34
CA LEU A 106 -7.55 14.00 14.24
C LEU A 106 -8.87 13.55 14.85
N ALA A 107 -9.77 12.91 14.06
CA ALA A 107 -10.99 12.30 14.59
C ALA A 107 -10.67 11.21 15.61
N GLY A 108 -9.71 10.35 15.31
CA GLY A 108 -9.28 9.28 16.21
C GLY A 108 -8.71 9.79 17.52
N ILE A 109 -7.91 10.87 17.48
CA ILE A 109 -7.37 11.53 18.68
C ILE A 109 -8.50 12.18 19.47
N PHE A 110 -9.36 12.97 18.80
CA PHE A 110 -10.49 13.64 19.44
C PHE A 110 -11.40 12.67 20.20
N VAL A 111 -11.82 11.59 19.57
CA VAL A 111 -12.74 10.61 20.20
C VAL A 111 -12.14 9.99 21.47
N ARG A 112 -10.81 9.84 21.52
CA ARG A 112 -10.09 9.23 22.65
C ARG A 112 -9.73 10.21 23.75
N THR A 113 -9.52 11.47 23.41
CA THR A 113 -9.06 12.49 24.38
C THR A 113 -10.12 13.49 24.77
N GLY A 114 -11.11 13.76 23.91
CA GLY A 114 -12.07 14.84 24.04
C GLY A 114 -11.54 16.21 23.61
N ASP A 115 -10.23 16.33 23.34
CA ASP A 115 -9.61 17.60 22.95
C ASP A 115 -9.94 17.94 21.49
N ASN A 116 -10.44 19.15 21.26
CA ASN A 116 -10.59 19.64 19.90
C ASN A 116 -9.22 19.95 19.30
N VAL A 117 -8.81 19.12 18.35
CA VAL A 117 -7.51 19.20 17.67
C VAL A 117 -7.62 19.63 16.19
N TYR A 118 -8.84 19.89 15.72
CA TYR A 118 -9.08 20.33 14.35
C TYR A 118 -8.79 21.82 14.17
N PRO A 119 -8.28 22.26 13.03
CA PRO A 119 -8.22 23.68 12.67
C PRO A 119 -9.64 24.22 12.42
N GLN A 120 -9.84 25.52 12.71
CA GLN A 120 -11.15 26.18 12.59
C GLN A 120 -11.75 26.06 11.17
N LEU A 121 -10.91 26.06 10.14
CA LEU A 121 -11.35 25.90 8.75
C LEU A 121 -12.00 24.53 8.45
N SER A 122 -11.87 23.55 9.35
CA SER A 122 -12.44 22.20 9.16
C SER A 122 -13.94 22.14 9.43
N TYR A 123 -14.58 23.20 9.91
CA TYR A 123 -16.02 23.20 10.22
C TYR A 123 -16.80 24.20 9.38
N SER A 124 -18.09 23.89 9.16
CA SER A 124 -19.03 24.77 8.48
C SER A 124 -19.65 25.83 9.38
N GLU A 125 -19.69 25.57 10.68
CA GLU A 125 -20.31 26.40 11.70
C GLU A 125 -19.27 26.97 12.67
N SER A 126 -19.64 28.02 13.39
CA SER A 126 -18.78 28.66 14.40
C SER A 126 -18.44 27.73 15.57
N SER A 127 -19.22 26.68 15.78
CA SER A 127 -19.05 25.71 16.86
C SER A 127 -18.68 24.32 16.34
N PHE A 128 -17.71 23.69 16.99
CA PHE A 128 -17.31 22.31 16.74
C PHE A 128 -18.36 21.32 17.30
N ASP A 129 -18.97 20.53 16.41
CA ASP A 129 -19.95 19.52 16.81
C ASP A 129 -19.29 18.24 17.30
N THR A 130 -19.07 18.17 18.61
CA THR A 130 -18.46 17.02 19.27
C THR A 130 -19.35 15.77 19.22
N SER A 131 -20.67 15.94 19.23
CA SER A 131 -21.64 14.84 19.23
C SER A 131 -21.65 14.15 17.86
N TYR A 132 -21.64 14.95 16.79
CA TYR A 132 -21.55 14.47 15.42
C TYR A 132 -20.31 13.59 15.19
N LEU A 133 -19.12 14.07 15.59
CA LEU A 133 -17.89 13.31 15.43
C LEU A 133 -17.91 11.99 16.21
N ARG A 134 -18.37 11.99 17.45
CA ARG A 134 -18.47 10.76 18.26
C ARG A 134 -19.43 9.75 17.66
N GLN A 135 -20.54 10.21 17.10
CA GLN A 135 -21.54 9.35 16.49
C GLN A 135 -21.06 8.72 15.17
N HIS A 136 -20.36 9.49 14.32
CA HIS A 136 -20.01 9.09 12.97
C HIS A 136 -18.56 8.56 12.85
N TYR A 137 -17.72 8.76 13.86
CA TYR A 137 -16.37 8.23 13.84
C TYR A 137 -16.38 6.70 13.79
N ARG A 138 -15.57 6.17 12.86
CA ARG A 138 -15.21 4.75 12.77
C ARG A 138 -13.72 4.63 12.49
N ALA A 139 -13.03 3.78 13.26
CA ALA A 139 -11.60 3.56 13.02
C ALA A 139 -11.32 2.86 11.69
N ALA A 140 -12.32 2.21 11.10
CA ALA A 140 -12.23 1.52 9.82
C ALA A 140 -12.18 2.48 8.63
N THR A 141 -12.86 3.63 8.70
CA THR A 141 -12.98 4.55 7.57
C THR A 141 -13.30 5.98 8.02
N TYR A 142 -12.82 6.95 7.26
CA TYR A 142 -13.18 8.36 7.45
C TYR A 142 -14.51 8.71 6.75
N ASP A 143 -15.03 7.84 5.88
CA ASP A 143 -16.14 8.13 4.98
C ASP A 143 -17.39 8.59 5.72
N ASN A 144 -17.70 7.95 6.85
CA ASN A 144 -18.90 8.29 7.65
C ASN A 144 -18.87 9.71 8.22
N ILE A 145 -17.68 10.28 8.40
CA ILE A 145 -17.54 11.66 8.90
C ILE A 145 -17.73 12.66 7.77
N PHE A 146 -17.18 12.39 6.59
CA PHE A 146 -17.04 13.39 5.51
C PHE A 146 -18.06 13.23 4.39
N TRP A 147 -18.47 12.00 4.06
CA TRP A 147 -19.40 11.75 2.95
C TRP A 147 -20.87 11.67 3.37
N ASN A 148 -21.15 11.85 4.65
CA ASN A 148 -22.52 11.94 5.11
C ASN A 148 -23.14 13.27 4.65
N LYS A 149 -24.41 13.23 4.18
CA LYS A 149 -25.15 14.42 3.74
C LYS A 149 -25.29 15.47 4.85
N ASP A 150 -25.32 15.01 6.10
CA ASP A 150 -25.44 15.87 7.29
C ASP A 150 -24.07 16.31 7.85
N SER A 151 -23.00 16.10 7.08
CA SER A 151 -21.66 16.42 7.54
C SER A 151 -21.48 17.93 7.71
N LYS A 152 -21.15 18.32 8.93
CA LYS A 152 -20.77 19.68 9.30
C LYS A 152 -19.27 19.93 9.12
N MET A 153 -18.51 18.91 8.71
CA MET A 153 -17.07 18.99 8.48
C MET A 153 -16.80 19.45 7.05
N LYS A 154 -16.02 20.50 6.94
CA LYS A 154 -15.48 20.93 5.62
C LYS A 154 -14.20 20.18 5.33
N TRP A 155 -14.11 19.70 4.12
CA TRP A 155 -12.88 19.09 3.58
C TRP A 155 -12.55 19.76 2.25
N ASN A 156 -11.95 20.93 2.34
CA ASN A 156 -11.57 21.72 1.18
C ASN A 156 -10.29 21.15 0.59
N TYR A 157 -10.40 20.27 -0.41
CA TYR A 157 -9.25 19.62 -1.02
C TYR A 157 -8.35 20.53 -1.85
N PRO A 158 -8.86 21.49 -2.64
CA PRO A 158 -8.00 22.26 -3.51
C PRO A 158 -7.24 23.37 -2.80
N ASP A 159 -7.63 23.75 -1.56
CA ASP A 159 -7.03 24.87 -0.85
C ASP A 159 -5.71 24.46 -0.20
N SER A 160 -4.61 24.99 -0.74
CA SER A 160 -3.26 24.76 -0.22
C SER A 160 -3.07 25.35 1.20
N THR A 161 -3.75 26.45 1.53
CA THR A 161 -3.73 27.07 2.86
C THR A 161 -4.34 26.12 3.88
N TYR A 162 -5.50 25.58 3.56
CA TYR A 162 -6.16 24.56 4.39
C TYR A 162 -5.30 23.31 4.60
N ALA A 163 -4.66 22.82 3.53
CA ALA A 163 -3.79 21.66 3.61
C ALA A 163 -2.59 21.89 4.56
N ALA A 164 -1.99 23.08 4.51
CA ALA A 164 -0.87 23.44 5.38
C ALA A 164 -1.31 23.57 6.85
N GLU A 165 -2.44 24.20 7.11
CA GLU A 165 -3.00 24.33 8.47
C GLU A 165 -3.38 22.96 9.04
N LEU A 166 -4.01 22.10 8.25
CA LEU A 166 -4.39 20.75 8.65
C LEU A 166 -3.15 19.92 8.99
N GLN A 167 -2.10 19.99 8.17
CA GLN A 167 -0.83 19.29 8.44
C GLN A 167 -0.18 19.78 9.74
N LYS A 168 -0.20 21.10 10.00
CA LYS A 168 0.31 21.70 11.23
C LYS A 168 -0.48 21.24 12.45
N ALA A 169 -1.82 21.28 12.37
CA ALA A 169 -2.72 20.82 13.43
C ALA A 169 -2.52 19.32 13.71
N TRP A 170 -2.44 18.49 12.68
CA TRP A 170 -2.14 17.07 12.81
C TRP A 170 -0.82 16.81 13.51
N GLY A 171 0.26 17.48 13.08
CA GLY A 171 1.57 17.32 13.70
C GLY A 171 1.60 17.74 15.18
N ALA A 172 0.89 18.81 15.53
CA ALA A 172 0.73 19.26 16.92
C ALA A 172 -0.09 18.26 17.76
N ALA A 173 -1.20 17.75 17.20
CA ALA A 173 -2.05 16.77 17.87
C ALA A 173 -1.34 15.44 18.14
N VAL A 174 -0.57 14.93 17.16
CA VAL A 174 0.23 13.70 17.32
C VAL A 174 1.29 13.87 18.40
N LYS A 175 1.96 15.02 18.45
CA LYS A 175 2.96 15.31 19.49
C LYS A 175 2.32 15.45 20.87
N LYS A 176 1.15 16.07 20.98
CA LYS A 176 0.44 16.26 22.24
C LYS A 176 -0.18 14.95 22.76
N HIS A 177 -0.70 14.11 21.87
CA HIS A 177 -1.45 12.90 22.20
C HIS A 177 -0.92 11.63 21.49
N PRO A 178 0.37 11.27 21.63
CA PRO A 178 0.97 10.16 20.88
C PRO A 178 0.31 8.80 21.17
N GLY A 179 -0.13 8.57 22.41
CA GLY A 179 -0.82 7.34 22.79
C GLY A 179 -2.19 7.20 22.13
N ALA A 180 -2.98 8.28 22.06
CA ALA A 180 -4.27 8.28 21.38
C ALA A 180 -4.10 8.08 19.86
N TYR A 181 -3.10 8.71 19.26
CA TYR A 181 -2.75 8.51 17.85
C TYR A 181 -2.38 7.06 17.56
N LEU A 182 -1.45 6.47 18.31
CA LEU A 182 -1.03 5.09 18.10
C LEU A 182 -2.17 4.09 18.34
N SER A 183 -3.01 4.34 19.35
CA SER A 183 -4.21 3.52 19.61
C SER A 183 -5.19 3.58 18.45
N HIS A 184 -5.43 4.77 17.89
CA HIS A 184 -6.26 4.95 16.70
C HIS A 184 -5.66 4.18 15.50
N ARG A 185 -4.37 4.35 15.24
CA ARG A 185 -3.68 3.68 14.13
C ARG A 185 -3.67 2.17 14.26
N PHE A 186 -3.44 1.67 15.46
CA PHE A 186 -3.51 0.24 15.75
C PHE A 186 -4.90 -0.33 15.48
N GLU A 187 -5.93 0.37 15.93
CA GLU A 187 -7.30 -0.04 15.67
C GLU A 187 -7.63 -0.02 14.16
N SER A 188 -7.28 1.05 13.46
CA SER A 188 -7.43 1.15 12.00
C SER A 188 -6.68 0.02 11.27
N PHE A 189 -5.48 -0.33 11.74
CA PHE A 189 -4.70 -1.43 11.16
C PHE A 189 -5.33 -2.80 11.40
N LEU A 190 -5.97 -3.03 12.55
CA LEU A 190 -6.73 -4.26 12.80
C LEU A 190 -7.93 -4.40 11.86
N TYR A 191 -8.59 -3.30 11.52
CA TYR A 191 -9.62 -3.28 10.47
C TYR A 191 -9.00 -3.52 9.09
N PHE A 192 -7.88 -2.88 8.77
CA PHE A 192 -7.14 -3.14 7.53
C PHE A 192 -6.76 -4.62 7.40
N LEU A 193 -6.29 -5.24 8.42
CA LEU A 193 -5.97 -6.67 8.43
C LEU A 193 -7.21 -7.57 8.40
N LYS A 194 -8.43 -7.03 8.52
CA LYS A 194 -9.69 -7.78 8.67
C LYS A 194 -9.68 -8.76 9.86
N ILE A 195 -8.96 -8.42 10.92
CA ILE A 195 -9.02 -9.06 12.24
C ILE A 195 -10.25 -8.53 12.99
N LYS A 196 -10.45 -7.20 12.97
CA LYS A 196 -11.71 -6.58 13.37
C LYS A 196 -12.63 -6.45 12.15
N THR A 197 -13.91 -6.73 12.34
CA THR A 197 -14.96 -6.53 11.35
C THR A 197 -15.95 -5.50 11.88
N GLY A 198 -16.16 -4.43 11.14
CA GLY A 198 -17.19 -3.43 11.47
C GLY A 198 -18.59 -3.92 11.09
N PRO A 199 -19.66 -3.24 11.57
CA PRO A 199 -21.02 -3.52 11.15
C PRO A 199 -21.24 -3.26 9.65
N GLU A 200 -20.39 -2.47 9.05
CA GLU A 200 -20.44 -2.12 7.64
C GLU A 200 -19.60 -3.12 6.86
N LYS A 201 -20.26 -3.85 5.97
CA LYS A 201 -19.60 -4.77 5.03
C LYS A 201 -19.06 -3.93 3.86
N TYR A 202 -17.89 -3.35 4.05
CA TYR A 202 -17.22 -2.64 2.96
C TYR A 202 -16.61 -3.65 2.00
N TYR A 203 -17.31 -3.88 0.92
CA TYR A 203 -16.80 -4.61 -0.22
C TYR A 203 -16.52 -3.60 -1.32
N SER A 204 -15.28 -3.48 -1.74
CA SER A 204 -14.91 -2.71 -2.95
C SER A 204 -15.37 -3.46 -4.20
N ALA A 205 -16.65 -3.59 -4.38
CA ALA A 205 -17.22 -4.08 -5.62
C ALA A 205 -17.86 -2.92 -6.35
N PHE A 206 -17.56 -2.77 -7.61
CA PHE A 206 -18.22 -1.81 -8.47
C PHE A 206 -19.64 -2.29 -8.76
N PHE A 207 -20.59 -1.82 -7.96
CA PHE A 207 -22.01 -2.14 -8.12
C PHE A 207 -22.76 -1.15 -8.99
N TRP A 208 -22.14 0.02 -9.24
CA TRP A 208 -22.71 1.10 -10.05
C TRP A 208 -21.63 1.90 -10.74
N ILE A 209 -22.01 2.57 -11.81
CA ILE A 209 -21.23 3.64 -12.44
C ILE A 209 -22.00 4.93 -12.16
N HIS A 210 -21.34 5.96 -11.64
CA HIS A 210 -21.95 7.27 -11.47
C HIS A 210 -22.33 7.86 -12.81
N GLU A 211 -23.33 8.74 -12.83
CA GLU A 211 -23.67 9.54 -13.99
C GLU A 211 -22.40 10.19 -14.54
N ASN A 212 -22.21 10.04 -15.83
CA ASN A 212 -21.01 10.50 -16.49
C ASN A 212 -21.35 11.05 -17.89
N PRO A 213 -20.58 12.04 -18.39
CA PRO A 213 -20.86 12.68 -19.67
C PRO A 213 -20.70 11.75 -20.86
N TYR A 214 -20.15 10.55 -20.67
CA TYR A 214 -19.89 9.58 -21.74
C TYR A 214 -21.00 8.52 -21.87
N GLY A 215 -22.02 8.54 -21.02
CA GLY A 215 -23.12 7.57 -21.02
C GLY A 215 -22.71 6.14 -20.71
N PHE A 216 -21.60 5.95 -19.95
CA PHE A 216 -21.20 4.61 -19.52
C PHE A 216 -22.15 4.05 -18.47
N GLU A 217 -22.66 2.85 -18.74
CA GLU A 217 -23.52 2.10 -17.83
C GLU A 217 -22.88 0.77 -17.44
N LEU A 218 -23.16 0.32 -16.22
CA LEU A 218 -22.68 -0.97 -15.73
C LEU A 218 -23.55 -2.11 -16.32
N LYS A 219 -23.00 -2.84 -17.29
CA LYS A 219 -23.64 -4.05 -17.82
C LYS A 219 -23.23 -5.27 -17.00
N ARG A 220 -24.21 -5.87 -16.31
CA ARG A 220 -24.03 -7.09 -15.51
C ARG A 220 -24.09 -8.32 -16.45
N ASN A 221 -22.97 -8.61 -17.10
CA ASN A 221 -22.81 -9.80 -17.93
C ASN A 221 -22.13 -10.95 -17.15
N PHE A 222 -21.96 -12.10 -17.80
CA PHE A 222 -21.30 -13.28 -17.20
C PHE A 222 -19.93 -12.94 -16.59
N LEU A 223 -19.09 -12.14 -17.30
CA LEU A 223 -17.78 -11.75 -16.82
C LEU A 223 -17.88 -10.91 -15.54
N TRP A 224 -18.87 -10.01 -15.46
CA TRP A 224 -19.11 -9.23 -14.23
C TRP A 224 -19.36 -10.15 -13.05
N TYR A 225 -20.19 -11.18 -13.19
CA TYR A 225 -20.43 -12.15 -12.11
C TYR A 225 -19.18 -12.94 -11.74
N VAL A 226 -18.40 -13.40 -12.71
CA VAL A 226 -17.13 -14.12 -12.45
C VAL A 226 -16.15 -13.28 -11.62
N PHE A 227 -16.09 -11.96 -11.87
CA PHE A 227 -15.19 -11.08 -11.12
C PHE A 227 -15.78 -10.59 -9.79
N VAL A 228 -17.08 -10.37 -9.72
CA VAL A 228 -17.72 -9.82 -8.52
C VAL A 228 -17.98 -10.89 -7.46
N TYR A 229 -18.30 -12.13 -7.85
CA TYR A 229 -18.51 -13.22 -6.89
C TYR A 229 -17.33 -13.45 -5.93
N PRO A 230 -16.07 -13.53 -6.40
CA PRO A 230 -14.92 -13.63 -5.50
C PRO A 230 -14.78 -12.42 -4.56
N VAL A 231 -15.14 -11.22 -5.04
CA VAL A 231 -15.11 -10.00 -4.22
C VAL A 231 -16.17 -10.06 -3.13
N LEU A 232 -17.39 -10.50 -3.45
CA LEU A 232 -18.46 -10.70 -2.46
C LEU A 232 -18.11 -11.81 -1.46
N ALA A 233 -17.40 -12.83 -1.90
CA ALA A 233 -16.93 -13.93 -1.05
C ALA A 233 -15.75 -13.54 -0.13
N GLN A 234 -15.19 -12.33 -0.26
CA GLN A 234 -14.04 -11.87 0.57
C GLN A 234 -14.32 -11.98 2.08
N GLY A 235 -15.56 -11.79 2.50
CA GLY A 235 -15.94 -11.91 3.90
C GLY A 235 -15.77 -13.32 4.46
N ILE A 236 -15.86 -14.35 3.62
CA ILE A 236 -15.86 -15.78 3.99
C ILE A 236 -14.46 -16.38 3.82
N MET A 237 -13.77 -16.04 2.74
CA MET A 237 -12.51 -16.69 2.37
C MET A 237 -11.31 -16.09 3.12
N PHE A 238 -10.63 -16.90 3.94
CA PHE A 238 -9.48 -16.47 4.74
C PHE A 238 -8.32 -15.90 3.91
N TYR A 239 -8.08 -16.45 2.72
CA TYR A 239 -7.02 -15.98 1.81
C TYR A 239 -7.30 -14.62 1.17
N MET A 240 -8.52 -14.10 1.29
CA MET A 240 -8.87 -12.74 0.93
C MET A 240 -8.64 -11.74 2.09
N LYS A 241 -8.19 -12.22 3.25
CA LYS A 241 -7.92 -11.37 4.42
C LYS A 241 -6.43 -11.05 4.52
N PRO A 242 -6.05 -9.78 4.66
CA PRO A 242 -4.64 -9.38 4.74
C PRO A 242 -3.86 -10.03 5.87
N TRP A 243 -4.50 -10.32 7.02
CA TRP A 243 -3.85 -11.01 8.14
C TRP A 243 -3.27 -12.36 7.76
N PHE A 244 -3.94 -13.11 6.85
CA PHE A 244 -3.46 -14.42 6.42
C PHE A 244 -2.12 -14.31 5.70
N TRP A 245 -1.97 -13.33 4.79
CA TRP A 245 -0.74 -13.14 4.04
C TRP A 245 0.39 -12.60 4.90
N LEU A 246 0.07 -11.75 5.88
CA LEU A 246 1.06 -11.29 6.87
C LEU A 246 1.57 -12.46 7.72
N LEU A 247 0.67 -13.32 8.22
CA LEU A 247 1.05 -14.50 8.99
C LEU A 247 1.85 -15.49 8.14
N LEU A 248 1.40 -15.77 6.92
CA LEU A 248 2.11 -16.66 5.99
C LEU A 248 3.52 -16.12 5.71
N CYS A 249 3.65 -14.81 5.48
CA CYS A 249 4.95 -14.18 5.28
C CYS A 249 5.89 -14.38 6.46
N ILE A 250 5.41 -14.16 7.68
CA ILE A 250 6.18 -14.37 8.91
C ILE A 250 6.59 -15.85 9.05
N VAL A 251 5.66 -16.78 8.87
CA VAL A 251 5.94 -18.22 8.92
C VAL A 251 6.98 -18.62 7.87
N LEU A 252 6.87 -18.14 6.64
CA LEU A 252 7.84 -18.44 5.60
C LEU A 252 9.22 -17.83 5.92
N LEU A 253 9.29 -16.65 6.52
CA LEU A 253 10.57 -16.06 6.97
C LEU A 253 11.27 -16.91 8.02
N THR A 254 10.54 -17.51 8.98
CA THR A 254 11.15 -18.41 9.96
C THR A 254 11.70 -19.70 9.32
N ARG A 255 11.25 -20.04 8.12
CA ARG A 255 11.68 -21.22 7.36
C ARG A 255 12.85 -20.94 6.39
N THR A 256 13.42 -19.74 6.40
CA THR A 256 14.52 -19.35 5.52
C THR A 256 15.75 -20.27 5.65
N SER A 257 16.07 -20.73 6.85
CA SER A 257 17.17 -21.66 7.12
C SER A 257 17.03 -23.03 6.46
N ALA A 258 15.80 -23.44 6.14
CA ALA A 258 15.55 -24.70 5.44
C ALA A 258 15.89 -24.65 3.94
N ILE A 259 16.23 -23.48 3.43
CA ILE A 259 16.70 -23.28 2.04
C ILE A 259 18.22 -23.15 2.07
N HIS A 260 18.92 -24.26 1.91
CA HIS A 260 20.39 -24.29 2.01
C HIS A 260 21.09 -23.66 0.80
N ASN A 261 20.46 -23.72 -0.38
CA ASN A 261 21.02 -23.12 -1.59
C ASN A 261 20.83 -21.58 -1.58
N ARG A 262 21.93 -20.85 -1.47
CA ARG A 262 21.94 -19.38 -1.47
C ARG A 262 21.34 -18.76 -2.73
N LYS A 263 21.43 -19.44 -3.88
CA LYS A 263 20.80 -18.97 -5.13
C LYS A 263 19.27 -18.95 -5.04
N LEU A 264 18.66 -19.82 -4.22
CA LEU A 264 17.22 -19.82 -3.97
C LEU A 264 16.85 -18.97 -2.73
N GLN A 265 17.69 -18.99 -1.71
CA GLN A 265 17.45 -18.27 -0.46
C GLN A 265 17.36 -16.74 -0.66
N THR A 266 18.24 -16.18 -1.48
CA THR A 266 18.26 -14.73 -1.73
C THR A 266 16.94 -14.22 -2.33
N PRO A 267 16.46 -14.71 -3.49
CA PRO A 267 15.19 -14.25 -4.06
C PRO A 267 13.99 -14.56 -3.15
N TYR A 268 14.03 -15.64 -2.39
CA TYR A 268 13.02 -15.97 -1.39
C TYR A 268 12.92 -14.88 -0.31
N ILE A 269 14.06 -14.47 0.28
CA ILE A 269 14.10 -13.39 1.27
C ILE A 269 13.64 -12.06 0.64
N VAL A 270 14.06 -11.78 -0.58
CA VAL A 270 13.65 -10.55 -1.30
C VAL A 270 12.13 -10.47 -1.45
N LEU A 271 11.48 -11.55 -1.85
CA LEU A 271 10.02 -11.60 -1.96
C LEU A 271 9.34 -11.33 -0.62
N LEU A 272 9.77 -12.03 0.43
CA LEU A 272 9.14 -11.91 1.75
C LEU A 272 9.39 -10.56 2.40
N THR A 273 10.60 -10.01 2.29
CA THR A 273 10.89 -8.66 2.82
C THR A 273 10.13 -7.60 2.02
N SER A 274 10.00 -7.76 0.70
CA SER A 274 9.18 -6.89 -0.13
C SER A 274 7.71 -6.95 0.26
N ALA A 275 7.17 -8.15 0.53
CA ALA A 275 5.80 -8.36 0.98
C ALA A 275 5.53 -7.67 2.34
N LEU A 276 6.43 -7.82 3.31
CA LEU A 276 6.34 -7.19 4.62
C LEU A 276 6.39 -5.66 4.53
N LEU A 277 7.38 -5.14 3.81
CA LEU A 277 7.54 -3.70 3.62
C LEU A 277 6.42 -3.07 2.78
N TYR A 278 5.59 -3.87 2.11
CA TYR A 278 4.39 -3.40 1.45
C TYR A 278 3.17 -3.36 2.39
N ILE A 279 3.04 -4.33 3.32
CA ILE A 279 1.91 -4.39 4.28
C ILE A 279 2.14 -3.48 5.50
N LEU A 280 3.32 -3.54 6.14
CA LEU A 280 3.54 -2.89 7.43
C LEU A 280 3.34 -1.37 7.42
N PRO A 281 3.77 -0.62 6.38
CA PRO A 281 3.54 0.81 6.32
C PRO A 281 2.06 1.21 6.27
N GLN A 282 1.15 0.28 5.93
CA GLN A 282 -0.28 0.53 5.99
C GLN A 282 -0.75 0.90 7.41
N PHE A 283 0.00 0.53 8.44
CA PHE A 283 -0.23 1.00 9.79
C PHE A 283 -0.32 2.53 9.88
N PHE A 284 0.55 3.24 9.16
CA PHE A 284 0.62 4.69 9.20
C PHE A 284 -0.23 5.39 8.14
N ILE A 285 -0.53 4.72 7.03
CA ILE A 285 -1.14 5.35 5.85
C ILE A 285 -2.53 4.82 5.50
N SER A 286 -3.00 3.76 6.16
CA SER A 286 -4.36 3.25 5.95
C SER A 286 -5.38 4.27 6.44
N GLN A 287 -6.30 4.64 5.57
CA GLN A 287 -7.30 5.68 5.82
C GLN A 287 -8.72 5.18 5.66
N THR A 288 -8.88 4.26 4.76
CA THR A 288 -10.15 3.70 4.38
C THR A 288 -10.06 2.21 4.47
N ASP A 289 -11.22 1.67 4.52
CA ASP A 289 -11.46 0.28 4.47
C ASP A 289 -10.60 -0.47 3.46
N THR A 290 -10.22 -1.52 3.87
CA THR A 290 -9.52 -2.69 3.43
C THR A 290 -9.83 -3.11 2.00
N GLU A 291 -9.48 -2.27 1.05
CA GLU A 291 -9.44 -2.71 -0.33
C GLU A 291 -8.30 -3.70 -0.50
N PHE A 292 -8.62 -4.91 -0.95
CA PHE A 292 -7.65 -5.98 -1.21
C PHE A 292 -6.51 -5.55 -2.13
N ARG A 293 -6.70 -4.51 -2.96
CA ARG A 293 -5.67 -3.92 -3.80
C ARG A 293 -4.42 -3.44 -3.05
N TYR A 294 -4.55 -3.13 -1.74
CA TYR A 294 -3.42 -2.71 -0.90
C TYR A 294 -2.56 -3.86 -0.39
N VAL A 295 -2.97 -5.11 -0.61
CA VAL A 295 -2.22 -6.31 -0.25
C VAL A 295 -1.85 -7.17 -1.45
N TYR A 296 -2.27 -6.80 -2.65
CA TYR A 296 -2.14 -7.63 -3.85
C TYR A 296 -0.70 -8.09 -4.11
N TRP A 297 0.27 -7.19 -3.96
CA TRP A 297 1.67 -7.56 -4.11
C TRP A 297 2.12 -8.57 -3.07
N SER A 298 1.76 -8.38 -1.82
CA SER A 298 2.14 -9.29 -0.75
C SER A 298 1.56 -10.69 -0.95
N CYS A 299 0.34 -10.79 -1.49
CA CYS A 299 -0.25 -12.08 -1.85
C CYS A 299 0.59 -12.80 -2.90
N ILE A 300 0.96 -12.10 -3.98
CA ILE A 300 1.78 -12.66 -5.08
C ILE A 300 3.16 -13.05 -4.55
N ALA A 301 3.83 -12.17 -3.82
CA ALA A 301 5.17 -12.40 -3.31
C ALA A 301 5.22 -13.56 -2.31
N CYS A 302 4.25 -13.66 -1.39
CA CYS A 302 4.14 -14.78 -0.46
C CYS A 302 3.79 -16.10 -1.17
N ALA A 303 2.91 -16.08 -2.17
CA ALA A 303 2.60 -17.27 -2.96
C ALA A 303 3.82 -17.79 -3.72
N LEU A 304 4.59 -16.90 -4.35
CA LEU A 304 5.85 -17.27 -5.03
C LEU A 304 6.88 -17.81 -4.03
N ALA A 305 7.04 -17.17 -2.89
CA ALA A 305 7.93 -17.65 -1.84
C ALA A 305 7.49 -19.03 -1.33
N ALA A 306 6.20 -19.26 -1.14
CA ALA A 306 5.67 -20.58 -0.76
C ALA A 306 5.99 -21.65 -1.83
N ILE A 307 5.84 -21.32 -3.11
CA ILE A 307 6.22 -22.20 -4.22
C ILE A 307 7.72 -22.53 -4.17
N ILE A 308 8.59 -21.52 -4.01
CA ILE A 308 10.04 -21.74 -3.88
C ILE A 308 10.33 -22.67 -2.68
N TYR A 309 9.66 -22.46 -1.55
CA TYR A 309 9.84 -23.28 -0.36
C TYR A 309 9.37 -24.72 -0.55
N LEU A 310 8.18 -24.93 -1.12
CA LEU A 310 7.60 -26.27 -1.34
C LEU A 310 8.42 -27.09 -2.33
N PHE A 311 8.91 -26.46 -3.39
CA PHE A 311 9.71 -27.12 -4.42
C PHE A 311 11.22 -26.99 -4.23
N ARG A 312 11.68 -26.54 -3.05
CA ARG A 312 13.10 -26.26 -2.79
C ARG A 312 14.05 -27.41 -3.14
N SER A 313 13.69 -28.65 -2.83
CA SER A 313 14.54 -29.83 -3.13
C SER A 313 14.71 -30.06 -4.63
N ARG A 314 13.64 -29.96 -5.42
CA ARG A 314 13.69 -30.07 -6.88
C ARG A 314 14.47 -28.91 -7.50
N LEU A 315 14.21 -27.69 -7.03
CA LEU A 315 14.89 -26.48 -7.52
C LEU A 315 16.39 -26.50 -7.16
N GLN A 316 16.77 -27.07 -6.03
CA GLN A 316 18.18 -27.24 -5.65
C GLN A 316 18.92 -28.17 -6.60
N GLN A 317 18.31 -29.25 -7.05
CA GLN A 317 18.89 -30.15 -8.04
C GLN A 317 19.14 -29.44 -9.39
N ILE A 318 18.17 -28.65 -9.88
CA ILE A 318 18.27 -27.93 -11.14
C ILE A 318 19.33 -26.82 -11.07
N THR A 319 19.55 -26.21 -9.91
CA THR A 319 20.50 -25.10 -9.74
C THR A 319 21.90 -25.55 -9.32
N ALA A 320 22.12 -26.84 -9.11
CA ALA A 320 23.41 -27.44 -8.79
C ALA A 320 24.23 -27.83 -10.06
N VAL A 321 23.56 -27.93 -11.19
CA VAL A 321 24.15 -28.13 -12.53
C VAL A 321 24.48 -26.75 -13.12
#